data_8172fa1a779940135a56339957eb13b9
#
_entry.id   8172fa1a779940135a56339957eb13b9
#
_cell.length_a   1.000
_cell.length_b   1.000
_cell.length_c   1.000
_cell.angle_alpha   90.00
_cell.angle_beta   90.00
_cell.angle_gamma   90.00
#
_symmetry.space_group_name_H-M   'P 1'
#
loop_
_entity.id
_entity.type
_entity.pdbx_description
1 polymer ?
#
loop_
_entity_poly.entity_id
_entity_poly.type
_entity_poly.pdbx_seq_one_letter_code
_entity_poly.pdbx_strand_id
1 'polypeptide(L)'
;MYRESQKFSNLLIMPAVFISLLFSAFVVIQVLFKIQLGNNPASNTLLISVWAVSVFLCFGAYNLRLVTDINEHAINVTLVPFLRKEFRFEDIKDMHIAANDFVGYGIRYDVTSETTYYNARGNMGLQITLTDNTKIVIGTSDPEELSAWLSSHGFSLS
;
A
#
# COMPACT_ATOMS: atom_id res chain seq x y z
N MET A 1 -4.18 9.00 -21.00
CA MET A 1 -3.95 8.95 -19.54
C MET A 1 -4.44 7.61 -19.02
N TYR A 2 -3.57 6.83 -18.42
CA TYR A 2 -3.90 5.57 -17.73
C TYR A 2 -3.99 5.84 -16.23
N ARG A 3 -4.96 5.24 -15.56
CA ARG A 3 -5.10 5.37 -14.11
C ARG A 3 -5.56 4.06 -13.51
N GLU A 4 -4.77 3.53 -12.61
CA GLU A 4 -5.07 2.36 -11.82
C GLU A 4 -5.11 2.70 -10.33
N SER A 5 -6.13 2.21 -9.61
CA SER A 5 -6.25 2.39 -8.16
C SER A 5 -6.42 1.05 -7.48
N GLN A 6 -5.42 0.62 -6.75
CA GLN A 6 -5.39 -0.65 -6.04
C GLN A 6 -5.62 -0.44 -4.54
N LYS A 7 -6.59 -1.13 -3.98
CA LYS A 7 -6.77 -1.24 -2.52
C LYS A 7 -5.89 -2.37 -1.99
N PHE A 8 -5.37 -2.16 -0.79
CA PHE A 8 -4.64 -3.21 -0.08
C PHE A 8 -5.55 -4.40 0.22
N SER A 9 -4.94 -5.59 0.31
CA SER A 9 -5.68 -6.82 0.61
C SER A 9 -6.39 -6.73 1.96
N ASN A 10 -7.63 -7.21 2.01
CA ASN A 10 -8.39 -7.33 3.27
C ASN A 10 -7.63 -8.17 4.32
N LEU A 11 -6.77 -9.09 3.89
CA LEU A 11 -5.94 -9.89 4.79
C LEU A 11 -5.02 -9.03 5.67
N LEU A 12 -4.56 -7.87 5.16
CA LEU A 12 -3.76 -6.91 5.92
C LEU A 12 -4.60 -6.15 6.97
N ILE A 13 -5.86 -5.89 6.65
CA ILE A 13 -6.76 -5.08 7.48
C ILE A 13 -7.43 -5.92 8.57
N MET A 14 -7.70 -7.22 8.30
CA MET A 14 -8.40 -8.11 9.23
C MET A 14 -7.78 -8.18 10.64
N PRO A 15 -6.45 -8.31 10.82
CA PRO A 15 -5.87 -8.30 12.16
C PRO A 15 -6.10 -7.00 12.92
N ALA A 16 -6.02 -5.86 12.26
CA ALA A 16 -6.26 -4.56 12.86
C ALA A 16 -7.73 -4.41 13.31
N VAL A 17 -8.67 -4.86 12.48
CA VAL A 17 -10.10 -4.89 12.81
C VAL A 17 -10.36 -5.80 14.00
N PHE A 18 -9.76 -7.00 14.02
CA PHE A 18 -9.90 -7.95 15.13
C PHE A 18 -9.40 -7.36 16.46
N ILE A 19 -8.21 -6.74 16.46
CA ILE A 19 -7.65 -6.07 17.63
C ILE A 19 -8.57 -4.92 18.09
N SER A 20 -9.09 -4.11 17.18
CA SER A 20 -10.00 -3.03 17.50
C SER A 20 -11.31 -3.52 18.12
N LEU A 21 -11.85 -4.64 17.63
CA LEU A 21 -13.04 -5.28 18.21
C LEU A 21 -12.77 -5.81 19.61
N LEU A 22 -11.61 -6.41 19.86
CA LEU A 22 -11.20 -6.85 21.22
C LEU A 22 -11.15 -5.65 22.19
N PHE A 23 -10.47 -4.56 21.80
CA PHE A 23 -10.45 -3.37 22.64
C PHE A 23 -11.83 -2.76 22.84
N SER A 24 -12.72 -2.81 21.83
CA SER A 24 -14.10 -2.38 21.98
C SER A 24 -14.83 -3.19 23.05
N ALA A 25 -14.65 -4.52 23.07
CA ALA A 25 -15.24 -5.38 24.09
C ALA A 25 -14.71 -5.02 25.50
N PHE A 26 -13.39 -4.79 25.64
CA PHE A 26 -12.81 -4.36 26.92
C PHE A 26 -13.38 -3.02 27.40
N VAL A 27 -13.51 -2.04 26.51
CA VAL A 27 -14.10 -0.74 26.85
C VAL A 27 -15.55 -0.91 27.31
N VAL A 28 -16.35 -1.69 26.60
CA VAL A 28 -17.75 -1.98 26.98
C VAL A 28 -17.84 -2.63 28.37
N ILE A 29 -17.06 -3.69 28.59
CA ILE A 29 -17.11 -4.44 29.85
C ILE A 29 -16.64 -3.57 31.02
N GLN A 30 -15.48 -2.91 30.89
CA GLN A 30 -14.89 -2.21 32.03
C GLN A 30 -15.49 -0.82 32.25
N VAL A 31 -15.78 -0.06 31.17
CA VAL A 31 -16.22 1.33 31.28
C VAL A 31 -17.75 1.42 31.43
N LEU A 32 -18.51 0.68 30.59
CA LEU A 32 -19.99 0.73 30.63
C LEU A 32 -20.56 -0.15 31.73
N PHE A 33 -20.13 -1.40 31.82
CA PHE A 33 -20.64 -2.32 32.85
C PHE A 33 -19.91 -2.23 34.18
N LYS A 34 -18.82 -1.44 34.26
CA LYS A 34 -17.99 -1.24 35.46
C LYS A 34 -17.42 -2.53 36.06
N ILE A 35 -17.23 -3.55 35.21
CA ILE A 35 -16.65 -4.83 35.61
C ILE A 35 -15.14 -4.73 35.44
N GLN A 36 -14.39 -4.76 36.55
CA GLN A 36 -12.92 -4.73 36.52
C GLN A 36 -12.37 -6.02 35.95
N LEU A 37 -11.50 -5.93 34.96
CA LEU A 37 -10.86 -7.06 34.30
C LEU A 37 -9.47 -7.29 34.89
N GLY A 38 -9.29 -8.44 35.55
CA GLY A 38 -8.00 -8.84 36.15
C GLY A 38 -7.74 -8.23 37.53
N ASN A 39 -6.59 -8.59 38.13
CA ASN A 39 -6.20 -8.20 39.49
C ASN A 39 -5.63 -6.75 39.53
N ASN A 40 -5.21 -6.21 38.42
CA ASN A 40 -4.73 -4.83 38.29
C ASN A 40 -5.28 -4.21 36.99
N PRO A 41 -6.56 -3.78 37.01
CA PRO A 41 -7.22 -3.31 35.80
C PRO A 41 -6.58 -2.01 35.30
N ALA A 42 -6.45 -1.88 33.98
CA ALA A 42 -6.00 -0.65 33.35
C ALA A 42 -6.97 0.50 33.66
N SER A 43 -6.45 1.73 33.73
CA SER A 43 -7.34 2.88 33.92
C SER A 43 -8.28 3.05 32.72
N ASN A 44 -9.51 3.51 32.98
CA ASN A 44 -10.50 3.74 31.91
C ASN A 44 -9.98 4.71 30.84
N THR A 45 -9.23 5.73 31.26
CA THR A 45 -8.61 6.70 30.34
C THR A 45 -7.63 6.03 29.38
N LEU A 46 -6.75 5.17 29.91
CA LEU A 46 -5.79 4.42 29.09
C LEU A 46 -6.51 3.49 28.09
N LEU A 47 -7.52 2.79 28.57
CA LEU A 47 -8.28 1.83 27.77
C LEU A 47 -9.01 2.52 26.61
N ILE A 48 -9.68 3.65 26.89
CA ILE A 48 -10.35 4.46 25.86
C ILE A 48 -9.34 5.04 24.88
N SER A 49 -8.18 5.52 25.37
CA SER A 49 -7.14 6.09 24.48
C SER A 49 -6.59 5.03 23.51
N VAL A 50 -6.26 3.83 24.01
CA VAL A 50 -5.76 2.73 23.16
C VAL A 50 -6.84 2.29 22.17
N TRP A 51 -8.08 2.20 22.59
CA TRP A 51 -9.20 1.90 21.71
C TRP A 51 -9.36 2.94 20.60
N ALA A 52 -9.35 4.23 20.94
CA ALA A 52 -9.47 5.32 19.97
C ALA A 52 -8.33 5.29 18.93
N VAL A 53 -7.10 5.04 19.38
CA VAL A 53 -5.94 4.87 18.47
C VAL A 53 -6.14 3.65 17.57
N SER A 54 -6.61 2.52 18.09
CA SER A 54 -6.84 1.32 17.28
C SER A 54 -7.90 1.54 16.20
N VAL A 55 -8.99 2.24 16.52
CA VAL A 55 -10.04 2.62 15.55
C VAL A 55 -9.48 3.55 14.47
N PHE A 56 -8.69 4.55 14.89
CA PHE A 56 -8.04 5.48 13.95
C PHE A 56 -7.09 4.76 12.99
N LEU A 57 -6.31 3.81 13.48
CA LEU A 57 -5.41 2.99 12.65
C LEU A 57 -6.19 2.10 11.67
N CYS A 58 -7.30 1.49 12.11
CA CYS A 58 -8.19 0.73 11.23
C CYS A 58 -8.76 1.60 10.11
N PHE A 59 -9.23 2.81 10.44
CA PHE A 59 -9.74 3.76 9.46
C PHE A 59 -8.65 4.18 8.46
N GLY A 60 -7.44 4.45 8.95
CA GLY A 60 -6.27 4.74 8.11
C GLY A 60 -5.95 3.58 7.16
N ALA A 61 -5.85 2.37 7.69
CA ALA A 61 -5.57 1.16 6.90
C ALA A 61 -6.63 0.88 5.83
N TYR A 62 -7.90 1.10 6.15
CA TYR A 62 -9.01 0.93 5.19
C TYR A 62 -8.94 1.91 4.01
N ASN A 63 -8.43 3.13 4.24
CA ASN A 63 -8.30 4.17 3.22
C ASN A 63 -6.99 4.07 2.41
N LEU A 64 -6.06 3.21 2.82
CA LEU A 64 -4.82 2.99 2.07
C LEU A 64 -5.10 2.47 0.67
N ARG A 65 -4.53 3.14 -0.32
CA ARG A 65 -4.57 2.71 -1.72
C ARG A 65 -3.30 3.13 -2.45
N LEU A 66 -2.87 2.31 -3.37
CA LEU A 66 -1.83 2.63 -4.32
C LEU A 66 -2.50 3.10 -5.61
N VAL A 67 -2.20 4.31 -6.04
CA VAL A 67 -2.72 4.89 -7.27
C VAL A 67 -1.55 5.09 -8.22
N THR A 68 -1.65 4.50 -9.40
CA THR A 68 -0.70 4.68 -10.50
C THR A 68 -1.37 5.47 -11.60
N ASP A 69 -0.88 6.68 -11.84
CA ASP A 69 -1.35 7.56 -12.89
C ASP A 69 -0.23 7.73 -13.94
N ILE A 70 -0.49 7.34 -15.19
CA ILE A 70 0.46 7.50 -16.30
C ILE A 70 -0.11 8.53 -17.29
N ASN A 71 0.65 9.55 -17.52
CA ASN A 71 0.36 10.58 -18.53
C ASN A 71 1.43 10.55 -19.64
N GLU A 72 1.43 11.52 -20.55
CA GLU A 72 2.38 11.59 -21.67
C GLU A 72 3.82 11.91 -21.23
N HIS A 73 4.06 12.33 -20.00
CA HIS A 73 5.35 12.86 -19.56
C HIS A 73 5.95 12.06 -18.39
N ALA A 74 5.10 11.43 -17.57
CA ALA A 74 5.55 10.80 -16.35
C ALA A 74 4.61 9.69 -15.85
N ILE A 75 5.17 8.81 -15.05
CA ILE A 75 4.49 7.82 -14.23
C ILE A 75 4.42 8.36 -12.80
N ASN A 76 3.23 8.60 -12.30
CA ASN A 76 3.00 9.05 -10.92
C ASN A 76 2.51 7.88 -10.07
N VAL A 77 3.21 7.61 -8.99
CA VAL A 77 2.83 6.59 -8.00
C VAL A 77 2.48 7.28 -6.70
N THR A 78 1.26 7.10 -6.26
CA THR A 78 0.74 7.71 -5.03
C THR A 78 0.28 6.64 -4.06
N LEU A 79 0.90 6.57 -2.89
CA LEU A 79 0.39 5.83 -1.76
C LEU A 79 -0.47 6.78 -0.91
N VAL A 80 -1.76 6.75 -1.14
CA VAL A 80 -2.72 7.63 -0.45
C VAL A 80 -2.84 7.20 1.02
N PRO A 81 -2.76 8.14 2.00
CA PRO A 81 -2.54 9.58 1.86
C PRO A 81 -1.07 10.05 2.00
N PHE A 82 -0.09 9.13 2.08
CA PHE A 82 1.22 9.42 2.66
C PHE A 82 2.29 9.86 1.68
N LEU A 83 2.33 9.31 0.46
CA LEU A 83 3.47 9.50 -0.43
C LEU A 83 3.03 9.65 -1.88
N ARG A 84 3.68 10.59 -2.59
CA ARG A 84 3.60 10.70 -4.04
C ARG A 84 5.02 10.74 -4.61
N LYS A 85 5.26 9.94 -5.65
CA LYS A 85 6.49 9.92 -6.44
C LYS A 85 6.15 10.06 -7.91
N GLU A 86 6.98 10.80 -8.63
CA GLU A 86 6.90 11.02 -10.05
C GLU A 86 8.16 10.49 -10.72
N PHE A 87 8.01 9.72 -11.81
CA PHE A 87 9.08 9.18 -12.63
C PHE A 87 8.85 9.66 -14.05
N ARG A 88 9.72 10.55 -14.52
CA ARG A 88 9.60 11.12 -15.86
C ARG A 88 10.10 10.13 -16.90
N PHE A 89 9.46 10.07 -18.05
CA PHE A 89 9.91 9.18 -19.12
C PHE A 89 11.31 9.49 -19.64
N GLU A 90 11.73 10.76 -19.58
CA GLU A 90 13.11 11.18 -19.93
C GLU A 90 14.19 10.56 -19.04
N ASP A 91 13.84 10.18 -17.81
CA ASP A 91 14.73 9.55 -16.84
C ASP A 91 14.68 8.01 -16.91
N ILE A 92 13.77 7.44 -17.71
CA ILE A 92 13.60 6.00 -17.83
C ILE A 92 14.49 5.47 -18.94
N LYS A 93 15.38 4.55 -18.59
CA LYS A 93 16.27 3.83 -19.50
C LYS A 93 15.62 2.61 -20.13
N ASP A 94 14.85 1.88 -19.33
CA ASP A 94 14.19 0.65 -19.73
C ASP A 94 12.94 0.40 -18.89
N MET A 95 11.92 -0.23 -19.51
CA MET A 95 10.73 -0.67 -18.79
C MET A 95 10.12 -1.92 -19.41
N HIS A 96 9.69 -2.84 -18.56
CA HIS A 96 8.99 -4.06 -18.97
C HIS A 96 8.01 -4.51 -17.89
N ILE A 97 7.03 -5.32 -18.29
CA ILE A 97 6.08 -5.93 -17.36
C ILE A 97 6.55 -7.35 -17.10
N ALA A 98 6.81 -7.68 -15.85
CA ALA A 98 7.23 -9.00 -15.44
C ALA A 98 6.61 -9.45 -14.14
N ALA A 99 6.73 -10.75 -13.86
CA ALA A 99 6.36 -11.27 -12.57
C ALA A 99 7.21 -10.60 -11.48
N ASN A 100 6.53 -10.19 -10.42
CA ASN A 100 7.16 -9.59 -9.26
C ASN A 100 7.42 -10.70 -8.24
N ASP A 101 8.68 -11.02 -7.99
CA ASP A 101 9.10 -12.00 -6.98
C ASP A 101 8.86 -11.51 -5.55
N PHE A 102 8.42 -10.26 -5.43
CA PHE A 102 8.13 -9.65 -4.14
C PHE A 102 6.76 -10.04 -3.60
N VAL A 103 6.76 -10.83 -2.54
CA VAL A 103 5.57 -11.14 -1.75
C VAL A 103 5.46 -10.11 -0.62
N GLY A 104 4.57 -9.12 -0.78
CA GLY A 104 4.36 -8.10 0.25
C GLY A 104 3.49 -6.93 -0.22
N TYR A 105 3.18 -6.05 0.72
CA TYR A 105 2.33 -4.88 0.51
C TYR A 105 3.04 -3.59 0.92
N GLY A 106 2.76 -2.50 0.25
CA GLY A 106 3.28 -1.17 0.56
C GLY A 106 4.52 -0.80 -0.25
N ILE A 107 5.36 0.03 0.36
CA ILE A 107 6.63 0.47 -0.21
C ILE A 107 7.75 -0.25 0.51
N ARG A 108 8.63 -0.87 -0.25
CA ARG A 108 9.80 -1.55 0.30
C ARG A 108 11.01 -1.30 -0.57
N TYR A 109 12.14 -1.09 0.07
CA TYR A 109 13.45 -1.08 -0.56
C TYR A 109 14.17 -2.39 -0.28
N ASP A 110 14.59 -3.08 -1.33
CA ASP A 110 15.43 -4.25 -1.24
C ASP A 110 16.88 -3.85 -1.45
N VAL A 111 17.67 -3.98 -0.38
CA VAL A 111 19.09 -3.62 -0.37
C VAL A 111 19.93 -4.53 -1.28
N THR A 112 19.49 -5.78 -1.47
CA THR A 112 20.25 -6.77 -2.25
C THR A 112 20.15 -6.49 -3.75
N SER A 113 18.97 -6.15 -4.22
CA SER A 113 18.70 -5.84 -5.64
C SER A 113 18.72 -4.35 -5.96
N GLU A 114 18.91 -3.49 -4.94
CA GLU A 114 18.80 -2.03 -5.04
C GLU A 114 17.49 -1.56 -5.69
N THR A 115 16.39 -2.31 -5.40
CA THR A 115 15.11 -2.11 -6.05
C THR A 115 14.08 -1.57 -5.06
N THR A 116 13.35 -0.53 -5.46
CA THR A 116 12.20 -0.02 -4.70
C THR A 116 10.91 -0.60 -5.25
N TYR A 117 10.17 -1.28 -4.40
CA TYR A 117 8.88 -1.90 -4.73
C TYR A 117 7.73 -1.04 -4.23
N TYR A 118 6.76 -0.78 -5.10
CA TYR A 118 5.47 -0.17 -4.80
C TYR A 118 4.40 -1.20 -5.13
N ASN A 119 3.91 -1.94 -4.15
CA ASN A 119 2.95 -3.02 -4.38
C ASN A 119 1.75 -2.93 -3.44
N ALA A 120 0.55 -3.03 -3.98
CA ALA A 120 -0.67 -3.11 -3.18
C ALA A 120 -1.38 -4.46 -3.35
N ARG A 121 -1.25 -5.09 -4.54
CA ARG A 121 -1.91 -6.36 -4.85
C ARG A 121 -1.29 -7.00 -6.08
N GLY A 122 -1.35 -8.34 -6.14
CA GLY A 122 -0.89 -9.10 -7.31
C GLY A 122 0.59 -9.46 -7.26
N ASN A 123 1.02 -10.17 -8.30
CA ASN A 123 2.38 -10.67 -8.50
C ASN A 123 3.00 -10.19 -9.81
N MET A 124 2.34 -9.28 -10.52
CA MET A 124 2.86 -8.64 -11.72
C MET A 124 3.17 -7.17 -11.44
N GLY A 125 4.16 -6.63 -12.12
CA GLY A 125 4.54 -5.23 -11.95
C GLY A 125 5.27 -4.67 -13.16
N LEU A 126 5.14 -3.36 -13.33
CA LEU A 126 5.95 -2.58 -14.24
C LEU A 126 7.32 -2.37 -13.61
N GLN A 127 8.32 -3.02 -14.16
CA GLN A 127 9.71 -2.85 -13.77
C GLN A 127 10.30 -1.71 -14.58
N ILE A 128 10.89 -0.75 -13.90
CA ILE A 128 11.47 0.46 -14.48
C ILE A 128 12.92 0.54 -14.05
N THR A 129 13.81 0.75 -15.00
CA THR A 129 15.21 1.08 -14.73
C THR A 129 15.44 2.53 -15.14
N LEU A 130 15.85 3.36 -14.20
CA LEU A 130 16.18 4.76 -14.46
C LEU A 130 17.59 4.90 -15.05
N THR A 131 17.90 6.07 -15.59
CA THR A 131 19.20 6.40 -16.19
C THR A 131 20.36 6.34 -15.19
N ASP A 132 20.08 6.54 -13.90
CA ASP A 132 21.04 6.36 -12.79
C ASP A 132 21.19 4.89 -12.33
N ASN A 133 20.57 3.93 -13.06
CA ASN A 133 20.44 2.52 -12.76
C ASN A 133 19.60 2.17 -11.51
N THR A 134 18.87 3.12 -10.94
CA THR A 134 17.88 2.83 -9.90
C THR A 134 16.77 1.96 -10.49
N LYS A 135 16.43 0.89 -9.77
CA LYS A 135 15.37 -0.04 -10.16
C LYS A 135 14.11 0.20 -9.34
N ILE A 136 12.98 0.21 -10.03
CA ILE A 136 11.68 0.45 -9.44
C ILE A 136 10.70 -0.58 -9.98
N VAL A 137 9.87 -1.12 -9.11
CA VAL A 137 8.79 -2.03 -9.48
C VAL A 137 7.48 -1.48 -8.98
N ILE A 138 6.54 -1.23 -9.89
CA ILE A 138 5.20 -0.74 -9.60
C ILE A 138 4.23 -1.88 -9.86
N GLY A 139 3.64 -2.44 -8.80
CA GLY A 139 2.67 -3.52 -8.91
C GLY A 139 1.45 -3.09 -9.72
N THR A 140 0.94 -4.00 -10.54
CA THR A 140 -0.31 -3.82 -11.30
C THR A 140 -1.24 -5.00 -11.07
N SER A 141 -2.52 -4.75 -11.00
CA SER A 141 -3.58 -5.77 -10.99
C SER A 141 -4.11 -6.09 -12.38
N ASP A 142 -3.79 -5.25 -13.37
CA ASP A 142 -4.18 -5.45 -14.78
C ASP A 142 -2.98 -5.22 -15.70
N PRO A 143 -2.07 -6.22 -15.81
CA PRO A 143 -0.88 -6.11 -16.64
C PRO A 143 -1.20 -6.02 -18.14
N GLU A 144 -2.32 -6.59 -18.58
CA GLU A 144 -2.73 -6.59 -20.00
C GLU A 144 -3.18 -5.19 -20.42
N GLU A 145 -4.05 -4.53 -19.62
CA GLU A 145 -4.50 -3.17 -19.88
C GLU A 145 -3.33 -2.19 -19.85
N LEU A 146 -2.44 -2.33 -18.87
CA LEU A 146 -1.25 -1.50 -18.75
C LEU A 146 -0.33 -1.65 -19.96
N SER A 147 -0.06 -2.89 -20.39
CA SER A 147 0.77 -3.19 -21.56
C SER A 147 0.17 -2.63 -22.85
N ALA A 148 -1.14 -2.82 -23.05
CA ALA A 148 -1.85 -2.31 -24.21
C ALA A 148 -1.80 -0.77 -24.27
N TRP A 149 -1.97 -0.12 -23.12
CA TRP A 149 -1.91 1.34 -23.04
C TRP A 149 -0.50 1.86 -23.37
N LEU A 150 0.54 1.29 -22.77
CA LEU A 150 1.93 1.68 -23.02
C LEU A 150 2.29 1.50 -24.50
N SER A 151 1.96 0.35 -25.08
CA SER A 151 2.23 0.07 -26.49
C SER A 151 1.50 1.04 -27.44
N SER A 152 0.24 1.38 -27.14
CA SER A 152 -0.55 2.33 -27.96
C SER A 152 -0.02 3.76 -27.94
N HIS A 153 0.77 4.11 -26.92
CA HIS A 153 1.40 5.43 -26.78
C HIS A 153 2.88 5.45 -27.19
N GLY A 154 3.33 4.39 -27.87
CA GLY A 154 4.68 4.33 -28.46
C GLY A 154 5.79 3.96 -27.47
N PHE A 155 5.44 3.50 -26.27
CA PHE A 155 6.42 2.99 -25.32
C PHE A 155 6.77 1.54 -25.66
N SER A 156 8.06 1.30 -25.97
CA SER A 156 8.57 -0.05 -26.20
C SER A 156 8.73 -0.77 -24.85
N LEU A 157 8.00 -1.85 -24.70
CA LEU A 157 8.25 -2.80 -23.60
C LEU A 157 9.30 -3.81 -24.09
N SER A 158 10.44 -3.85 -23.45
CA SER A 158 11.53 -4.79 -23.79
C SER A 158 11.27 -6.20 -23.23
#